data_6fc86f6131206d8ebc83b12a059e5995
#
_entry.id   6fc86f6131206d8ebc83b12a059e5995
#
_cell.length_a   1.000
_cell.length_b   1.000
_cell.length_c   1.000
_cell.angle_alpha   90.00
_cell.angle_beta   90.00
_cell.angle_gamma   90.00
#
_symmetry.space_group_name_H-M   'P 1'
#
loop_
_entity.id
_entity.type
_entity.pdbx_description
1 polymer ?
#
loop_
_entity_poly.entity_id
_entity_poly.type
_entity_poly.pdbx_seq_one_letter_code
_entity_poly.pdbx_strand_id
1 'polypeptide(L)'
;MRAKEIIAEAIPMADLVIVDEAHRISPNGRGYKAIIDNFRENSKDSARFMGLTASPERRTGDQRDQLHLAFDTIIDCADIQNLIDEKILVPPIYKPYFVHDLDLKDIDISSGDFPTTKLASAIVKSSMIEYSVFIYKKERAKVTPKPISAWFCPDVSVAEVAVENIEKQGISCAIVTAQTPLGERMNVLSDHEKGKIEAVVSVGVLLEGWDNPNCNIIVHLRP
;
A
#
# COMPACT_ATOMS: atom_id res chain seq x y z
N MET A 1 5.44 -0.63 -31.41
CA MET A 1 6.74 -0.40 -30.75
C MET A 1 6.89 -1.38 -29.60
N ARG A 2 7.94 -2.15 -29.55
CA ARG A 2 8.15 -3.14 -28.49
C ARG A 2 8.66 -2.42 -27.24
N ALA A 3 8.29 -2.87 -26.04
CA ALA A 3 8.69 -2.23 -24.77
C ALA A 3 10.22 -2.02 -24.67
N LYS A 4 11.03 -2.92 -25.24
CA LYS A 4 12.50 -2.79 -25.31
C LYS A 4 12.97 -1.56 -26.12
N GLU A 5 12.29 -1.20 -27.20
CA GLU A 5 12.64 -0.05 -28.04
C GLU A 5 12.35 1.27 -27.33
N ILE A 6 11.20 1.35 -26.65
CA ILE A 6 10.84 2.53 -25.86
C ILE A 6 11.82 2.74 -24.69
N ILE A 7 12.22 1.66 -24.02
CA ILE A 7 13.17 1.72 -22.90
C ILE A 7 14.57 2.09 -23.39
N ALA A 8 15.04 1.54 -24.51
CA ALA A 8 16.35 1.86 -25.07
C ALA A 8 16.46 3.33 -25.52
N GLU A 9 15.35 3.92 -26.02
CA GLU A 9 15.30 5.34 -26.40
C GLU A 9 15.12 6.28 -25.22
N ALA A 10 14.39 5.84 -24.16
CA ALA A 10 14.03 6.67 -23.03
C ALA A 10 15.06 6.67 -21.88
N ILE A 11 15.88 5.62 -21.78
CA ILE A 11 16.89 5.50 -20.73
C ILE A 11 18.27 5.73 -21.35
N PRO A 12 18.85 6.92 -21.18
CA PRO A 12 20.22 7.18 -21.65
C PRO A 12 21.22 6.28 -20.92
N MET A 13 22.40 6.09 -21.48
CA MET A 13 23.50 5.40 -20.79
C MET A 13 23.78 6.12 -19.46
N ALA A 14 23.59 5.40 -18.37
CA ALA A 14 23.75 5.93 -17.02
C ALA A 14 24.92 5.24 -16.31
N ASP A 15 25.67 5.98 -15.53
CA ASP A 15 26.71 5.41 -14.66
C ASP A 15 26.11 4.81 -13.36
N LEU A 16 24.88 5.23 -12.99
CA LEU A 16 24.12 4.71 -11.85
C LEU A 16 22.63 4.67 -12.18
N VAL A 17 22.00 3.55 -11.94
CA VAL A 17 20.52 3.40 -11.95
C VAL A 17 20.07 3.04 -10.55
N ILE A 18 19.13 3.81 -10.01
CA ILE A 18 18.49 3.55 -8.72
C ILE A 18 17.05 3.19 -8.96
N VAL A 19 16.60 2.07 -8.42
CA VAL A 19 15.21 1.61 -8.49
C VAL A 19 14.61 1.66 -7.09
N ASP A 20 13.63 2.55 -6.92
CA ASP A 20 12.81 2.59 -5.71
C ASP A 20 11.77 1.46 -5.73
N GLU A 21 11.35 1.01 -4.54
CA GLU A 21 10.45 -0.14 -4.36
C GLU A 21 10.95 -1.40 -5.12
N ALA A 22 12.26 -1.67 -4.99
CA ALA A 22 12.95 -2.72 -5.74
C ALA A 22 12.36 -4.13 -5.51
N HIS A 23 11.62 -4.36 -4.43
CA HIS A 23 10.87 -5.60 -4.21
C HIS A 23 9.83 -5.87 -5.32
N ARG A 24 9.45 -4.86 -6.11
CA ARG A 24 8.58 -5.02 -7.29
C ARG A 24 9.28 -5.58 -8.51
N ILE A 25 10.62 -5.60 -8.51
CA ILE A 25 11.38 -6.17 -9.62
C ILE A 25 11.06 -7.67 -9.69
N SER A 26 10.43 -8.06 -10.78
CA SER A 26 10.29 -9.46 -11.15
C SER A 26 11.24 -9.75 -12.30
N PRO A 27 12.26 -10.60 -12.15
CA PRO A 27 13.19 -10.95 -13.21
C PRO A 27 12.50 -11.55 -14.45
N ASN A 28 11.31 -12.11 -14.25
CA ASN A 28 10.44 -12.62 -15.32
C ASN A 28 9.39 -11.57 -15.77
N GLY A 29 9.29 -10.43 -15.10
CA GLY A 29 8.39 -9.33 -15.43
C GLY A 29 8.87 -8.56 -16.66
N ARG A 30 7.98 -8.36 -17.64
CA ARG A 30 8.35 -7.78 -18.94
C ARG A 30 8.97 -6.38 -18.87
N GLY A 31 8.57 -5.55 -17.89
CA GLY A 31 9.04 -4.17 -17.76
C GLY A 31 10.43 -4.07 -17.11
N TYR A 32 10.56 -4.51 -15.87
CA TYR A 32 11.84 -4.40 -15.14
C TYR A 32 12.95 -5.23 -15.75
N LYS A 33 12.64 -6.44 -16.25
CA LYS A 33 13.62 -7.25 -16.97
C LYS A 33 14.24 -6.50 -18.17
N ALA A 34 13.41 -5.81 -18.95
CA ALA A 34 13.90 -5.06 -20.10
C ALA A 34 14.83 -3.90 -19.69
N ILE A 35 14.54 -3.24 -18.54
CA ILE A 35 15.41 -2.18 -17.99
C ILE A 35 16.74 -2.77 -17.54
N ILE A 36 16.72 -3.87 -16.79
CA ILE A 36 17.94 -4.53 -16.28
C ILE A 36 18.79 -5.05 -17.44
N ASP A 37 18.18 -5.73 -18.41
CA ASP A 37 18.89 -6.27 -19.58
C ASP A 37 19.52 -5.12 -20.39
N ASN A 38 18.76 -4.04 -20.65
CA ASN A 38 19.28 -2.88 -21.37
C ASN A 38 20.45 -2.21 -20.64
N PHE A 39 20.35 -2.08 -19.31
CA PHE A 39 21.43 -1.54 -18.49
C PHE A 39 22.67 -2.41 -18.56
N ARG A 40 22.55 -3.73 -18.43
CA ARG A 40 23.66 -4.68 -18.48
C ARG A 40 24.33 -4.74 -19.85
N GLU A 41 23.55 -4.63 -20.93
CA GLU A 41 24.04 -4.70 -22.32
C GLU A 41 24.74 -3.40 -22.77
N ASN A 42 24.30 -2.23 -22.27
CA ASN A 42 24.71 -0.94 -22.82
C ASN A 42 25.50 -0.03 -21.87
N SER A 43 25.62 -0.41 -20.59
CA SER A 43 26.35 0.38 -19.61
C SER A 43 27.83 0.01 -19.54
N LYS A 44 28.66 0.95 -19.07
CA LYS A 44 30.07 0.71 -18.82
C LYS A 44 30.27 -0.29 -17.67
N ASP A 45 31.41 -0.97 -17.64
CA ASP A 45 31.78 -1.90 -16.56
C ASP A 45 31.77 -1.25 -15.16
N SER A 46 31.98 0.06 -15.07
CA SER A 46 31.94 0.83 -13.84
C SER A 46 30.51 1.21 -13.38
N ALA A 47 29.51 1.04 -14.25
CA ALA A 47 28.14 1.40 -13.94
C ALA A 47 27.57 0.54 -12.81
N ARG A 48 26.68 1.13 -12.02
CA ARG A 48 26.07 0.48 -10.85
C ARG A 48 24.54 0.48 -10.96
N PHE A 49 23.96 -0.63 -10.51
CA PHE A 49 22.51 -0.81 -10.42
C PHE A 49 22.15 -1.04 -8.95
N MET A 50 21.34 -0.15 -8.37
CA MET A 50 20.98 -0.17 -6.95
C MET A 50 19.46 -0.22 -6.80
N GLY A 51 18.99 -1.08 -5.90
CA GLY A 51 17.59 -1.16 -5.48
C GLY A 51 17.41 -0.67 -4.06
N LEU A 52 16.37 0.11 -3.83
CA LEU A 52 15.93 0.54 -2.50
C LEU A 52 14.59 -0.13 -2.19
N THR A 53 14.43 -0.70 -1.02
CA THR A 53 13.18 -1.28 -0.55
C THR A 53 13.15 -1.43 0.95
N ALA A 54 11.98 -1.23 1.56
CA ALA A 54 11.74 -1.52 2.97
C ALA A 54 11.41 -3.01 3.22
N SER A 55 11.07 -3.77 2.16
CA SER A 55 10.66 -5.18 2.26
C SER A 55 11.36 -6.02 1.19
N PRO A 56 12.61 -6.44 1.41
CA PRO A 56 13.37 -7.22 0.44
C PRO A 56 12.77 -8.62 0.22
N GLU A 57 12.08 -9.16 1.20
CA GLU A 57 11.44 -10.46 1.12
C GLU A 57 10.04 -10.37 0.50
N ARG A 58 9.88 -10.94 -0.68
CA ARG A 58 8.57 -11.06 -1.33
C ARG A 58 7.96 -12.43 -1.03
N ARG A 59 6.95 -12.48 -0.17
CA ARG A 59 6.21 -13.71 0.15
C ARG A 59 5.05 -13.93 -0.83
N THR A 60 5.31 -14.26 -2.09
CA THR A 60 4.26 -14.69 -3.01
C THR A 60 4.64 -16.04 -3.64
N GLY A 61 4.05 -17.12 -3.12
CA GLY A 61 4.18 -18.48 -3.65
C GLY A 61 5.62 -19.01 -3.72
N ASP A 62 5.92 -19.82 -4.75
CA ASP A 62 7.26 -20.37 -4.99
C ASP A 62 8.32 -19.35 -5.44
N GLN A 63 8.00 -18.05 -5.42
CA GLN A 63 8.86 -16.97 -5.88
C GLN A 63 9.55 -16.24 -4.72
N ARG A 64 9.92 -16.98 -3.67
CA ARG A 64 10.78 -16.45 -2.62
C ARG A 64 12.14 -16.06 -3.24
N ASP A 65 12.61 -14.86 -2.93
CA ASP A 65 13.95 -14.39 -3.29
C ASP A 65 14.25 -14.21 -4.77
N GLN A 66 13.43 -13.46 -5.51
CA GLN A 66 13.81 -13.11 -6.87
C GLN A 66 14.77 -11.91 -6.98
N LEU A 67 14.98 -11.16 -5.89
CA LEU A 67 15.90 -10.02 -5.90
C LEU A 67 17.35 -10.44 -6.16
N HIS A 68 17.78 -11.61 -5.70
CA HIS A 68 19.11 -12.16 -5.98
C HIS A 68 19.37 -12.43 -7.48
N LEU A 69 18.32 -12.52 -8.30
CA LEU A 69 18.45 -12.62 -9.76
C LEU A 69 18.71 -11.27 -10.41
N ALA A 70 18.37 -10.18 -9.73
CA ALA A 70 18.55 -8.81 -10.21
C ALA A 70 19.77 -8.12 -9.56
N PHE A 71 20.08 -8.45 -8.31
CA PHE A 71 21.13 -7.83 -7.52
C PHE A 71 22.12 -8.86 -7.01
N ASP A 72 23.40 -8.53 -7.03
CA ASP A 72 24.48 -9.40 -6.58
C ASP A 72 24.59 -9.48 -5.05
N THR A 73 24.12 -8.44 -4.35
CA THR A 73 24.22 -8.29 -2.89
C THR A 73 23.01 -7.56 -2.34
N ILE A 74 22.53 -8.00 -1.18
CA ILE A 74 21.53 -7.30 -0.38
C ILE A 74 22.23 -6.77 0.89
N ILE A 75 22.01 -5.49 1.19
CA ILE A 75 22.54 -4.83 2.39
C ILE A 75 21.35 -4.42 3.25
N ASP A 76 21.24 -5.02 4.43
CA ASP A 76 20.25 -4.63 5.43
C ASP A 76 20.78 -3.41 6.18
N CYS A 77 20.11 -2.27 6.01
CA CYS A 77 20.53 -1.01 6.62
C CYS A 77 19.95 -0.81 8.03
N ALA A 78 18.74 -1.30 8.28
CA ALA A 78 18.09 -1.18 9.57
C ALA A 78 17.00 -2.26 9.76
N ASP A 79 16.93 -2.82 10.96
CA ASP A 79 15.82 -3.66 11.40
C ASP A 79 14.68 -2.79 11.97
N ILE A 80 13.43 -3.19 11.74
CA ILE A 80 12.24 -2.49 12.26
C ILE A 80 12.30 -2.35 13.79
N GLN A 81 12.77 -3.38 14.50
CA GLN A 81 12.87 -3.33 15.96
C GLN A 81 13.88 -2.28 16.40
N ASN A 82 15.04 -2.19 15.75
CA ASN A 82 16.04 -1.17 16.04
C ASN A 82 15.47 0.24 15.82
N LEU A 83 14.70 0.44 14.76
CA LEU A 83 14.05 1.73 14.48
C LEU A 83 12.98 2.10 15.52
N ILE A 84 12.29 1.12 16.08
CA ILE A 84 11.35 1.31 17.19
C ILE A 84 12.10 1.66 18.48
N ASP A 85 13.19 0.95 18.79
CA ASP A 85 13.99 1.17 19.98
C ASP A 85 14.66 2.55 19.98
N GLU A 86 15.09 3.01 18.79
CA GLU A 86 15.61 4.35 18.53
C GLU A 86 14.52 5.44 18.46
N LYS A 87 13.24 5.07 18.59
CA LYS A 87 12.07 5.97 18.51
C LYS A 87 11.90 6.68 17.16
N ILE A 88 12.43 6.11 16.10
CA ILE A 88 12.21 6.55 14.71
C ILE A 88 10.84 6.05 14.22
N LEU A 89 10.49 4.81 14.59
CA LEU A 89 9.17 4.23 14.34
C LEU A 89 8.41 4.02 15.65
N VAL A 90 7.08 4.09 15.56
CA VAL A 90 6.19 3.75 16.67
C VAL A 90 5.82 2.27 16.64
N PRO A 91 5.75 1.57 17.79
CA PRO A 91 5.32 0.19 17.82
C PRO A 91 3.83 0.08 17.45
N PRO A 92 3.48 -0.73 16.45
CA PRO A 92 2.07 -0.92 16.07
C PRO A 92 1.33 -1.78 17.10
N ILE A 93 0.08 -1.41 17.41
CA ILE A 93 -0.83 -2.22 18.23
C ILE A 93 -1.84 -2.87 17.28
N TYR A 94 -1.69 -4.16 17.03
CA TYR A 94 -2.60 -4.93 16.18
C TYR A 94 -3.84 -5.36 16.97
N LYS A 95 -5.03 -5.09 16.42
CA LYS A 95 -6.32 -5.47 17.00
C LYS A 95 -7.18 -6.16 15.94
N PRO A 96 -7.03 -7.48 15.76
CA PRO A 96 -7.89 -8.23 14.86
C PRO A 96 -9.31 -8.34 15.43
N TYR A 97 -10.30 -8.20 14.57
CA TYR A 97 -11.71 -8.37 14.90
C TYR A 97 -12.36 -9.36 13.93
N PHE A 98 -13.18 -10.26 14.45
CA PHE A 98 -13.88 -11.25 13.65
C PHE A 98 -15.28 -10.76 13.30
N VAL A 99 -15.66 -10.92 12.05
CA VAL A 99 -16.99 -10.61 11.52
C VAL A 99 -17.67 -11.94 11.17
N HIS A 100 -18.72 -12.29 11.93
CA HIS A 100 -19.31 -13.61 11.85
C HIS A 100 -20.18 -13.83 10.61
N ASP A 101 -20.75 -12.78 10.03
CA ASP A 101 -21.64 -12.80 8.88
C ASP A 101 -20.94 -12.51 7.54
N LEU A 102 -19.61 -12.41 7.56
CA LEU A 102 -18.82 -12.31 6.33
C LEU A 102 -18.65 -13.71 5.73
N ASP A 103 -19.39 -13.99 4.66
CA ASP A 103 -19.32 -15.27 3.97
C ASP A 103 -18.34 -15.22 2.79
N LEU A 104 -17.24 -15.95 2.93
CA LEU A 104 -16.17 -16.07 1.92
C LEU A 104 -16.06 -17.48 1.33
N LYS A 105 -16.96 -18.41 1.69
CA LYS A 105 -16.84 -19.85 1.36
C LYS A 105 -16.86 -20.14 -0.15
N ASP A 106 -17.64 -19.36 -0.89
CA ASP A 106 -17.80 -19.53 -2.34
C ASP A 106 -16.85 -18.64 -3.17
N ILE A 107 -15.86 -18.02 -2.51
CA ILE A 107 -14.88 -17.19 -3.18
C ILE A 107 -13.60 -17.99 -3.41
N ASP A 108 -13.39 -18.43 -4.65
CA ASP A 108 -12.20 -19.14 -5.05
C ASP A 108 -10.95 -18.24 -5.04
N ILE A 109 -9.91 -18.68 -4.33
CA ILE A 109 -8.61 -17.99 -4.22
C ILE A 109 -7.67 -18.57 -5.28
N SER A 110 -7.85 -18.16 -6.53
CA SER A 110 -7.10 -18.73 -7.67
C SER A 110 -5.68 -18.16 -7.84
N SER A 111 -5.35 -17.04 -7.18
CA SER A 111 -4.05 -16.34 -7.34
C SER A 111 -3.35 -16.04 -6.01
N GLY A 112 -3.75 -16.73 -4.93
CA GLY A 112 -3.23 -16.44 -3.58
C GLY A 112 -3.89 -15.23 -2.91
N ASP A 113 -4.91 -14.63 -3.54
CA ASP A 113 -5.67 -13.52 -3.02
C ASP A 113 -7.15 -13.59 -3.47
N PHE A 114 -8.03 -12.91 -2.72
CA PHE A 114 -9.45 -12.83 -3.06
C PHE A 114 -9.71 -11.97 -4.30
N PRO A 115 -10.53 -12.43 -5.25
CA PRO A 115 -11.00 -11.59 -6.35
C PRO A 115 -11.73 -10.35 -5.81
N THR A 116 -11.23 -9.17 -6.14
CA THR A 116 -11.66 -7.88 -5.54
C THR A 116 -13.17 -7.68 -5.61
N THR A 117 -13.82 -7.93 -6.75
CA THR A 117 -15.26 -7.71 -6.93
C THR A 117 -16.12 -8.65 -6.07
N LYS A 118 -15.73 -9.93 -5.96
CA LYS A 118 -16.45 -10.89 -5.12
C LYS A 118 -16.30 -10.55 -3.65
N LEU A 119 -15.08 -10.21 -3.24
CA LEU A 119 -14.77 -9.78 -1.88
C LEU A 119 -15.55 -8.51 -1.51
N ALA A 120 -15.55 -7.49 -2.36
CA ALA A 120 -16.30 -6.26 -2.16
C ALA A 120 -17.79 -6.53 -1.96
N SER A 121 -18.39 -7.37 -2.83
CA SER A 121 -19.78 -7.76 -2.70
C SER A 121 -20.10 -8.49 -1.38
N ALA A 122 -19.20 -9.35 -0.90
CA ALA A 122 -19.39 -10.03 0.38
C ALA A 122 -19.28 -9.05 1.56
N ILE A 123 -18.32 -8.13 1.52
CA ILE A 123 -18.15 -7.11 2.56
C ILE A 123 -19.37 -6.19 2.65
N VAL A 124 -19.86 -5.68 1.52
CA VAL A 124 -21.04 -4.77 1.50
C VAL A 124 -22.30 -5.46 1.99
N LYS A 125 -22.44 -6.77 1.81
CA LYS A 125 -23.59 -7.56 2.30
C LYS A 125 -23.48 -7.96 3.77
N SER A 126 -22.31 -7.88 4.34
CA SER A 126 -22.04 -8.23 5.75
C SER A 126 -22.14 -7.00 6.66
N SER A 127 -22.10 -7.21 7.96
CA SER A 127 -22.02 -6.15 8.98
C SER A 127 -20.59 -5.59 9.15
N MET A 128 -19.64 -5.98 8.29
CA MET A 128 -18.21 -5.66 8.47
C MET A 128 -17.95 -4.14 8.54
N ILE A 129 -18.60 -3.36 7.68
CA ILE A 129 -18.37 -1.92 7.62
C ILE A 129 -18.93 -1.24 8.86
N GLU A 130 -20.20 -1.51 9.21
CA GLU A 130 -20.85 -0.94 10.40
C GLU A 130 -20.11 -1.32 11.68
N TYR A 131 -19.69 -2.59 11.77
CA TYR A 131 -18.93 -3.07 12.91
C TYR A 131 -17.56 -2.40 13.01
N SER A 132 -16.87 -2.21 11.89
CA SER A 132 -15.60 -1.50 11.85
C SER A 132 -15.72 -0.05 12.29
N VAL A 133 -16.77 0.65 11.87
CA VAL A 133 -17.07 2.02 12.31
C VAL A 133 -17.40 2.05 13.82
N PHE A 134 -18.15 1.08 14.33
CA PHE A 134 -18.43 0.96 15.76
C PHE A 134 -17.14 0.76 16.59
N ILE A 135 -16.25 -0.13 16.14
CA ILE A 135 -14.95 -0.36 16.79
C ILE A 135 -14.08 0.90 16.70
N TYR A 136 -14.02 1.52 15.52
CA TYR A 136 -13.28 2.77 15.34
C TYR A 136 -13.73 3.85 16.35
N LYS A 137 -15.03 4.02 16.55
CA LYS A 137 -15.54 4.97 17.56
C LYS A 137 -15.04 4.69 18.97
N LYS A 138 -14.92 3.43 19.36
CA LYS A 138 -14.37 3.04 20.67
C LYS A 138 -12.87 3.30 20.77
N GLU A 139 -12.12 3.01 19.71
CA GLU A 139 -10.69 3.17 19.71
C GLU A 139 -10.28 4.64 19.58
N ARG A 140 -10.96 5.43 18.73
CA ARG A 140 -10.66 6.86 18.58
C ARG A 140 -10.82 7.66 19.87
N ALA A 141 -11.75 7.24 20.75
CA ALA A 141 -11.96 7.90 22.03
C ALA A 141 -10.79 7.77 23.01
N LYS A 142 -9.88 6.83 22.74
CA LYS A 142 -8.66 6.60 23.55
C LYS A 142 -7.44 7.35 23.02
N VAL A 143 -7.55 7.95 21.83
CA VAL A 143 -6.44 8.61 21.15
C VAL A 143 -6.39 10.10 21.51
N THR A 144 -5.24 10.56 21.93
CA THR A 144 -4.96 11.96 22.23
C THR A 144 -3.71 12.43 21.49
N PRO A 145 -3.64 13.68 21.02
CA PRO A 145 -4.63 14.75 21.23
C PRO A 145 -5.85 14.66 20.28
N LYS A 146 -5.72 14.03 19.11
CA LYS A 146 -6.78 13.92 18.13
C LYS A 146 -6.63 12.63 17.29
N PRO A 147 -7.72 11.86 17.05
CA PRO A 147 -7.66 10.73 16.14
C PRO A 147 -7.51 11.23 14.68
N ILE A 148 -6.59 10.63 13.95
CA ILE A 148 -6.39 10.79 12.52
C ILE A 148 -6.23 9.38 11.94
N SER A 149 -7.08 9.01 10.99
CA SER A 149 -7.16 7.62 10.53
C SER A 149 -7.12 7.45 9.03
N ALA A 150 -6.50 6.36 8.60
CA ALA A 150 -6.52 5.89 7.22
C ALA A 150 -7.27 4.56 7.14
N TRP A 151 -8.20 4.47 6.20
CA TRP A 151 -9.04 3.30 5.95
C TRP A 151 -8.70 2.71 4.59
N PHE A 152 -8.30 1.45 4.55
CA PHE A 152 -7.93 0.76 3.34
C PHE A 152 -9.05 -0.18 2.90
N CYS A 153 -9.67 0.16 1.77
CA CYS A 153 -10.77 -0.60 1.18
C CYS A 153 -10.31 -1.37 -0.05
N PRO A 154 -10.86 -2.57 -0.30
CA PRO A 154 -10.52 -3.36 -1.48
C PRO A 154 -11.07 -2.79 -2.77
N ASP A 155 -12.19 -2.04 -2.70
CA ASP A 155 -12.95 -1.56 -3.85
C ASP A 155 -13.67 -0.24 -3.55
N VAL A 156 -14.04 0.50 -4.59
CA VAL A 156 -14.70 1.81 -4.48
C VAL A 156 -16.08 1.66 -3.82
N SER A 157 -16.84 0.61 -4.13
CA SER A 157 -18.15 0.39 -3.53
C SER A 157 -18.10 0.18 -2.01
N VAL A 158 -17.08 -0.52 -1.51
CA VAL A 158 -16.83 -0.66 -0.07
C VAL A 158 -16.43 0.67 0.54
N ALA A 159 -15.62 1.46 -0.17
CA ALA A 159 -15.17 2.77 0.31
C ALA A 159 -16.33 3.77 0.42
N GLU A 160 -17.25 3.80 -0.55
CA GLU A 160 -18.44 4.66 -0.53
C GLU A 160 -19.35 4.33 0.65
N VAL A 161 -19.63 3.04 0.88
CA VAL A 161 -20.43 2.61 2.04
C VAL A 161 -19.70 2.93 3.36
N ALA A 162 -18.37 2.78 3.40
CA ALA A 162 -17.59 3.14 4.58
C ALA A 162 -17.68 4.64 4.89
N VAL A 163 -17.50 5.51 3.88
CA VAL A 163 -17.64 6.97 4.02
C VAL A 163 -19.03 7.33 4.56
N GLU A 164 -20.09 6.80 3.96
CA GLU A 164 -21.46 7.06 4.40
C GLU A 164 -21.68 6.68 5.88
N ASN A 165 -21.16 5.52 6.30
CA ASN A 165 -21.26 5.07 7.69
C ASN A 165 -20.41 5.91 8.67
N ILE A 166 -19.23 6.36 8.25
CA ILE A 166 -18.36 7.23 9.03
C ILE A 166 -19.02 8.61 9.22
N GLU A 167 -19.56 9.21 8.15
CA GLU A 167 -20.22 10.51 8.18
C GLU A 167 -21.49 10.50 9.05
N LYS A 168 -22.29 9.42 9.00
CA LYS A 168 -23.43 9.22 9.91
C LYS A 168 -23.07 9.28 11.40
N GLN A 169 -21.79 9.08 11.74
CA GLN A 169 -21.29 9.20 13.11
C GLN A 169 -20.74 10.60 13.42
N GLY A 170 -20.89 11.57 12.51
CA GLY A 170 -20.38 12.93 12.67
C GLY A 170 -18.86 13.03 12.58
N ILE A 171 -18.21 12.06 11.91
CA ILE A 171 -16.77 12.02 11.70
C ILE A 171 -16.46 12.60 10.32
N SER A 172 -15.58 13.62 10.27
CA SER A 172 -15.17 14.19 8.99
C SER A 172 -14.32 13.19 8.21
N CYS A 173 -14.75 12.86 7.00
CA CYS A 173 -14.00 11.94 6.15
C CYS A 173 -13.98 12.37 4.68
N ALA A 174 -13.05 11.79 3.93
CA ALA A 174 -12.96 11.95 2.48
C ALA A 174 -12.47 10.65 1.84
N ILE A 175 -12.89 10.42 0.60
CA ILE A 175 -12.45 9.28 -0.20
C ILE A 175 -11.36 9.71 -1.17
N VAL A 176 -10.33 8.87 -1.34
CA VAL A 176 -9.30 9.01 -2.37
C VAL A 176 -9.12 7.71 -3.15
N THR A 177 -9.23 7.81 -4.46
CA THR A 177 -9.14 6.67 -5.38
C THR A 177 -8.23 7.03 -6.57
N ALA A 178 -8.02 6.07 -7.47
CA ALA A 178 -7.28 6.33 -8.71
C ALA A 178 -7.96 7.39 -9.60
N GLN A 179 -9.29 7.54 -9.50
CA GLN A 179 -10.08 8.52 -10.26
C GLN A 179 -10.04 9.92 -9.64
N THR A 180 -9.64 10.07 -8.36
CA THR A 180 -9.54 11.38 -7.71
C THR A 180 -8.45 12.21 -8.39
N PRO A 181 -8.79 13.40 -8.94
CA PRO A 181 -7.81 14.28 -9.58
C PRO A 181 -6.65 14.62 -8.64
N LEU A 182 -5.44 14.74 -9.20
CA LEU A 182 -4.23 14.94 -8.39
C LEU A 182 -4.33 16.14 -7.44
N GLY A 183 -4.83 17.29 -7.93
CA GLY A 183 -4.98 18.50 -7.11
C GLY A 183 -5.97 18.31 -5.95
N GLU A 184 -7.09 17.63 -6.19
CA GLU A 184 -8.08 17.30 -5.16
C GLU A 184 -7.50 16.34 -4.13
N ARG A 185 -6.80 15.28 -4.59
CA ARG A 185 -6.11 14.33 -3.72
C ARG A 185 -5.11 15.03 -2.81
N MET A 186 -4.28 15.92 -3.35
CA MET A 186 -3.31 16.69 -2.56
C MET A 186 -4.00 17.56 -1.50
N ASN A 187 -5.13 18.19 -1.83
CA ASN A 187 -5.89 18.99 -0.87
C ASN A 187 -6.46 18.12 0.26
N VAL A 188 -7.08 16.98 -0.08
CA VAL A 188 -7.62 16.03 0.90
C VAL A 188 -6.52 15.55 1.83
N LEU A 189 -5.37 15.13 1.31
CA LEU A 189 -4.27 14.62 2.12
C LEU A 189 -3.65 15.71 2.99
N SER A 190 -3.52 16.94 2.49
CA SER A 190 -3.07 18.09 3.28
C SER A 190 -4.05 18.44 4.42
N ASP A 191 -5.35 18.41 4.16
CA ASP A 191 -6.36 18.66 5.19
C ASP A 191 -6.44 17.51 6.21
N HIS A 192 -6.18 16.27 5.80
CA HIS A 192 -6.05 15.12 6.69
C HIS A 192 -4.80 15.25 7.59
N GLU A 193 -3.64 15.59 7.02
CA GLU A 193 -2.42 15.81 7.79
C GLU A 193 -2.60 16.92 8.84
N LYS A 194 -3.31 18.00 8.49
CA LYS A 194 -3.65 19.10 9.41
C LYS A 194 -4.79 18.77 10.38
N GLY A 195 -5.37 17.57 10.29
CA GLY A 195 -6.47 17.11 11.11
C GLY A 195 -7.79 17.84 10.88
N LYS A 196 -8.00 18.50 9.75
CA LYS A 196 -9.31 19.03 9.35
C LYS A 196 -10.24 17.91 8.89
N ILE A 197 -9.68 16.90 8.21
CA ILE A 197 -10.32 15.63 7.88
C ILE A 197 -9.77 14.60 8.85
N GLU A 198 -10.64 13.90 9.59
CA GLU A 198 -10.24 12.90 10.57
C GLU A 198 -9.95 11.55 9.91
N ALA A 199 -10.75 11.15 8.92
CA ALA A 199 -10.63 9.86 8.26
C ALA A 199 -10.42 10.02 6.75
N VAL A 200 -9.38 9.40 6.20
CA VAL A 200 -9.23 9.23 4.75
C VAL A 200 -9.51 7.78 4.40
N VAL A 201 -10.46 7.57 3.50
CA VAL A 201 -10.83 6.25 2.97
C VAL A 201 -10.18 6.08 1.61
N SER A 202 -9.36 5.04 1.45
CA SER A 202 -8.50 4.85 0.28
C SER A 202 -8.77 3.53 -0.44
N VAL A 203 -8.71 3.59 -1.76
CA VAL A 203 -8.70 2.40 -2.64
C VAL A 203 -7.45 2.43 -3.50
N GLY A 204 -6.44 1.63 -3.12
CA GLY A 204 -5.24 1.36 -3.92
C GLY A 204 -4.22 2.51 -4.08
N VAL A 205 -4.49 3.72 -3.56
CA VAL A 205 -3.64 4.90 -3.84
C VAL A 205 -2.77 5.38 -2.68
N LEU A 206 -2.98 4.88 -1.47
CA LEU A 206 -2.17 5.20 -0.29
C LEU A 206 -1.35 4.00 0.20
N LEU A 207 -1.23 2.95 -0.61
CA LEU A 207 -0.50 1.73 -0.25
C LEU A 207 1.01 1.93 -0.25
N GLU A 208 1.50 2.86 -1.07
CA GLU A 208 2.91 3.15 -1.24
C GLU A 208 3.12 4.66 -1.42
N GLY A 209 4.26 5.16 -0.95
CA GLY A 209 4.64 6.56 -1.10
C GLY A 209 3.81 7.58 -0.33
N TRP A 210 2.89 7.13 0.55
CA TRP A 210 2.14 8.00 1.44
C TRP A 210 2.68 7.88 2.86
N ASP A 211 3.00 9.01 3.44
CA ASP A 211 3.41 9.13 4.84
C ASP A 211 2.63 10.28 5.50
N ASN A 212 2.07 10.00 6.67
CA ASN A 212 1.45 11.00 7.52
C ASN A 212 1.81 10.68 8.99
N PRO A 213 2.79 11.36 9.58
CA PRO A 213 3.23 11.11 10.94
C PRO A 213 2.14 11.38 12.00
N ASN A 214 1.07 12.08 11.64
CA ASN A 214 -0.07 12.33 12.52
C ASN A 214 -1.12 11.21 12.45
N CYS A 215 -1.04 10.30 11.47
CA CYS A 215 -1.97 9.18 11.35
C CYS A 215 -1.69 8.15 12.46
N ASN A 216 -2.67 7.95 13.33
CA ASN A 216 -2.51 7.14 14.53
C ASN A 216 -3.47 5.94 14.60
N ILE A 217 -4.41 5.83 13.65
CA ILE A 217 -5.29 4.66 13.51
C ILE A 217 -5.32 4.23 12.05
N ILE A 218 -5.07 2.95 11.81
CA ILE A 218 -5.24 2.33 10.50
C ILE A 218 -6.36 1.28 10.58
N VAL A 219 -7.28 1.33 9.63
CA VAL A 219 -8.38 0.36 9.52
C VAL A 219 -8.27 -0.35 8.18
N HIS A 220 -8.13 -1.68 8.23
CA HIS A 220 -8.14 -2.52 7.05
C HIS A 220 -9.50 -3.19 6.89
N LEU A 221 -10.21 -2.87 5.81
CA LEU A 221 -11.48 -3.52 5.41
C LEU A 221 -11.21 -4.62 4.38
N ARG A 222 -10.17 -5.41 4.63
CA ARG A 222 -9.82 -6.58 3.84
C ARG A 222 -9.44 -7.70 4.79
N PRO A 223 -10.09 -8.88 4.70
CA PRO A 223 -9.78 -10.06 5.49
C PRO A 223 -8.43 -10.68 5.13
#